data_a53b0628e3caf35a82360247bf074028
#
_entry.id   a53b0628e3caf35a82360247bf074028
#
_cell.length_a   1.000
_cell.length_b   1.000
_cell.length_c   1.000
_cell.angle_alpha   90.00
_cell.angle_beta   90.00
_cell.angle_gamma   90.00
#
_symmetry.space_group_name_H-M   'P 1'
#
loop_
_entity.id
_entity.type
_entity.pdbx_description
1 polymer ?
#
loop_
_entity_poly.entity_id
_entity_poly.type
_entity_poly.pdbx_seq_one_letter_code
_entity_poly.pdbx_strand_id
1 'polypeptide(L)'
;MKKIVLLLVPALVLSCSKNDCNCKEEKNNTPKSVLLGTWKITKKVENGKIKELYNDCDANETFVFQEKEAINESYQKGKFNLYDDTIECRSKKEVYPTYEYKKEENKLYLETEANGKPLMVPQKITLENNNTQLTIYHNYDAEKYYKVYTKQK
;
A
#
# COMPACT_ATOMS: atom_id res chain seq x y z
N MET A 1 -41.62 -5.03 69.90
CA MET A 1 -40.52 -5.99 69.72
C MET A 1 -40.28 -6.15 68.21
N LYS A 2 -39.36 -5.38 67.67
CA LYS A 2 -39.02 -5.41 66.25
C LYS A 2 -37.72 -6.17 66.10
N LYS A 3 -37.75 -7.33 65.42
CA LYS A 3 -36.59 -8.13 65.10
C LYS A 3 -35.89 -7.55 63.86
N ILE A 4 -34.68 -7.07 64.05
CA ILE A 4 -33.76 -6.63 62.96
C ILE A 4 -33.07 -7.88 62.45
N VAL A 5 -33.30 -8.24 61.18
CA VAL A 5 -32.61 -9.30 60.51
C VAL A 5 -31.45 -8.65 59.78
N LEU A 6 -30.23 -8.94 60.24
CA LEU A 6 -28.98 -8.48 59.62
C LEU A 6 -28.61 -9.48 58.53
N LEU A 7 -28.77 -9.04 57.26
CA LEU A 7 -28.32 -9.80 56.09
C LEU A 7 -26.82 -9.52 55.83
N LEU A 8 -26.00 -10.48 56.18
CA LEU A 8 -24.59 -10.53 55.80
C LEU A 8 -24.48 -10.93 54.31
N VAL A 9 -24.00 -10.01 53.48
CA VAL A 9 -23.66 -10.27 52.10
C VAL A 9 -22.18 -10.70 52.07
N PRO A 10 -21.85 -11.89 51.62
CA PRO A 10 -20.43 -12.25 51.41
C PRO A 10 -19.91 -11.60 50.14
N ALA A 11 -18.88 -10.76 50.27
CA ALA A 11 -18.12 -10.22 49.18
C ALA A 11 -17.30 -11.34 48.53
N LEU A 12 -17.73 -11.79 47.37
CA LEU A 12 -16.95 -12.66 46.50
C LEU A 12 -15.85 -11.83 45.81
N VAL A 13 -14.65 -11.87 46.37
CA VAL A 13 -13.44 -11.40 45.71
C VAL A 13 -13.12 -12.37 44.57
N LEU A 14 -13.49 -12.02 43.35
CA LEU A 14 -13.02 -12.69 42.16
C LEU A 14 -11.53 -12.33 41.96
N SER A 15 -10.66 -13.21 42.47
CA SER A 15 -9.25 -13.24 42.16
C SER A 15 -9.09 -13.58 40.68
N CYS A 16 -8.81 -12.59 39.81
CA CYS A 16 -8.30 -12.84 38.48
C CYS A 16 -6.89 -13.43 38.58
N SER A 17 -6.81 -14.74 38.43
CA SER A 17 -5.57 -15.47 38.22
C SER A 17 -4.91 -14.97 36.93
N LYS A 18 -3.71 -14.42 37.05
CA LYS A 18 -2.77 -14.20 35.96
C LYS A 18 -2.34 -15.58 35.45
N ASN A 19 -2.84 -15.99 34.29
CA ASN A 19 -2.22 -16.88 33.31
C ASN A 19 -3.35 -17.40 32.42
N ASP A 20 -3.50 -16.74 31.30
CA ASP A 20 -3.99 -17.22 30.02
C ASP A 20 -4.53 -16.03 29.19
N CYS A 21 -3.73 -14.99 29.07
CA CYS A 21 -3.86 -14.14 27.89
C CYS A 21 -3.26 -14.92 26.72
N ASN A 22 -4.05 -15.85 26.21
CA ASN A 22 -3.88 -16.36 24.87
C ASN A 22 -4.31 -15.24 23.92
N CYS A 23 -3.47 -14.20 23.84
CA CYS A 23 -3.52 -13.23 22.77
C CYS A 23 -3.21 -14.02 21.51
N LYS A 24 -4.26 -14.62 20.91
CA LYS A 24 -4.22 -14.92 19.50
C LYS A 24 -3.85 -13.59 18.87
N GLU A 25 -2.63 -13.50 18.35
CA GLU A 25 -2.30 -12.50 17.35
C GLU A 25 -3.41 -12.60 16.30
N GLU A 26 -4.40 -11.74 16.41
CA GLU A 26 -5.21 -11.40 15.27
C GLU A 26 -4.19 -10.92 14.25
N LYS A 27 -3.83 -11.79 13.32
CA LYS A 27 -3.16 -11.40 12.10
C LYS A 27 -4.02 -10.28 11.55
N ASN A 28 -3.57 -9.06 11.78
CA ASN A 28 -4.21 -7.85 11.32
C ASN A 28 -4.38 -7.95 9.81
N ASN A 29 -5.50 -8.55 9.38
CA ASN A 29 -5.96 -8.51 8.00
C ASN A 29 -6.51 -7.10 7.70
N THR A 30 -5.77 -6.07 8.14
CA THR A 30 -6.10 -4.72 7.71
C THR A 30 -5.92 -4.68 6.19
N PRO A 31 -6.83 -4.03 5.48
CA PRO A 31 -6.72 -3.89 4.01
C PRO A 31 -5.35 -3.42 3.56
N LYS A 32 -4.67 -2.64 4.38
CA LYS A 32 -3.31 -2.14 4.14
C LYS A 32 -2.26 -3.25 4.06
N SER A 33 -2.40 -4.33 4.83
CA SER A 33 -1.41 -5.41 4.89
C SER A 33 -1.22 -6.15 3.56
N VAL A 34 -2.24 -6.21 2.70
CA VAL A 34 -2.14 -6.88 1.40
C VAL A 34 -1.20 -6.15 0.44
N LEU A 35 -1.03 -4.83 0.60
CA LEU A 35 -0.14 -4.02 -0.23
C LEU A 35 1.31 -4.08 0.25
N LEU A 36 1.58 -4.35 1.53
CA LEU A 36 2.95 -4.30 2.09
C LEU A 36 3.94 -5.10 1.25
N GLY A 37 5.10 -4.50 1.01
CA GLY A 37 6.21 -5.09 0.26
C GLY A 37 6.57 -4.33 -1.00
N THR A 38 7.46 -4.92 -1.79
CA THR A 38 7.97 -4.35 -3.04
C THR A 38 7.20 -4.90 -4.24
N TRP A 39 6.80 -4.02 -5.11
CA TRP A 39 6.07 -4.30 -6.33
C TRP A 39 6.87 -3.79 -7.53
N LYS A 40 7.22 -4.65 -8.45
CA LYS A 40 7.98 -4.31 -9.65
C LYS A 40 7.06 -4.19 -10.85
N ILE A 41 7.24 -3.15 -11.67
CA ILE A 41 6.45 -2.96 -12.88
C ILE A 41 6.63 -4.13 -13.85
N THR A 42 5.53 -4.57 -14.45
CA THR A 42 5.52 -5.62 -15.48
C THR A 42 4.80 -5.20 -16.76
N LYS A 43 3.99 -4.15 -16.68
CA LYS A 43 3.26 -3.63 -17.85
C LYS A 43 2.91 -2.16 -17.65
N LYS A 44 2.98 -1.40 -18.74
CA LYS A 44 2.52 0.00 -18.81
C LYS A 44 1.58 0.16 -19.99
N VAL A 45 0.46 0.85 -19.78
CA VAL A 45 -0.47 1.21 -20.84
C VAL A 45 -0.62 2.72 -20.89
N GLU A 46 -0.47 3.30 -22.07
CA GLU A 46 -0.64 4.73 -22.32
C GLU A 46 -1.48 4.92 -23.60
N ASN A 47 -2.51 5.77 -23.52
CA ASN A 47 -3.47 5.97 -24.61
C ASN A 47 -4.11 4.65 -25.11
N GLY A 48 -4.37 3.71 -24.18
CA GLY A 48 -4.94 2.40 -24.51
C GLY A 48 -3.98 1.43 -25.22
N LYS A 49 -2.72 1.80 -25.43
CA LYS A 49 -1.72 0.96 -26.07
C LYS A 49 -0.71 0.47 -25.05
N ILE A 50 -0.38 -0.83 -25.12
CA ILE A 50 0.70 -1.39 -24.35
C ILE A 50 2.00 -0.69 -24.80
N LYS A 51 2.68 -0.09 -23.85
CA LYS A 51 4.04 0.37 -24.01
C LYS A 51 4.96 -0.76 -23.62
N GLU A 52 5.85 -1.13 -24.54
CA GLU A 52 6.93 -2.00 -24.16
C GLU A 52 7.75 -1.30 -23.09
N LEU A 53 8.09 -2.04 -22.05
CA LEU A 53 9.04 -1.57 -21.05
C LEU A 53 10.41 -1.63 -21.69
N TYR A 54 10.60 -0.71 -22.67
CA TYR A 54 11.87 -0.61 -23.37
C TYR A 54 12.93 -0.13 -22.43
N ASN A 55 14.00 -0.84 -22.47
CA ASN A 55 15.23 -0.63 -21.74
C ASN A 55 15.10 -0.90 -20.24
N ASP A 56 16.21 -1.15 -19.69
CA ASP A 56 16.46 -1.35 -18.27
C ASP A 56 15.89 -0.23 -17.38
N CYS A 57 15.62 0.96 -17.94
CA CYS A 57 15.07 2.09 -17.19
C CYS A 57 13.61 1.86 -16.76
N ASP A 58 12.69 1.75 -17.71
CA ASP A 58 11.26 1.61 -17.38
C ASP A 58 10.97 0.30 -16.65
N ALA A 59 11.71 -0.77 -16.96
CA ALA A 59 11.57 -2.07 -16.32
C ALA A 59 12.05 -2.11 -14.85
N ASN A 60 12.76 -1.08 -14.40
CA ASN A 60 13.24 -0.97 -13.03
C ASN A 60 12.27 -0.23 -12.10
N GLU A 61 11.16 0.32 -12.61
CA GLU A 61 10.19 1.00 -11.77
C GLU A 61 9.64 0.07 -10.69
N THR A 62 9.64 0.59 -9.46
CA THR A 62 9.11 -0.12 -8.30
C THR A 62 8.12 0.74 -7.53
N PHE A 63 7.19 0.08 -6.85
CA PHE A 63 6.32 0.66 -5.83
C PHE A 63 6.52 -0.11 -4.53
N VAL A 64 6.96 0.54 -3.48
CA VAL A 64 7.22 -0.07 -2.18
C VAL A 64 6.22 0.46 -1.18
N PHE A 65 5.44 -0.44 -0.58
CA PHE A 65 4.52 -0.11 0.51
C PHE A 65 5.12 -0.57 1.83
N GLN A 66 5.30 0.38 2.73
CA GLN A 66 5.74 0.16 4.10
C GLN A 66 4.57 0.41 5.07
N GLU A 67 4.74 0.16 6.36
CA GLU A 67 3.70 0.35 7.38
C GLU A 67 3.09 1.76 7.37
N LYS A 68 3.91 2.79 7.16
CA LYS A 68 3.50 4.19 7.26
C LYS A 68 3.49 4.92 5.92
N GLU A 69 4.41 4.60 5.04
CA GLU A 69 4.65 5.33 3.80
C GLU A 69 4.60 4.42 2.58
N ALA A 70 4.42 5.01 1.42
CA ALA A 70 4.59 4.37 0.14
C ALA A 70 5.64 5.11 -0.69
N ILE A 71 6.43 4.38 -1.47
CA ILE A 71 7.52 4.94 -2.27
C ILE A 71 7.35 4.44 -3.70
N ASN A 72 7.21 5.35 -4.66
CA ASN A 72 7.32 5.01 -6.07
C ASN A 72 8.69 5.48 -6.57
N GLU A 73 9.49 4.56 -7.08
CA GLU A 73 10.73 4.86 -7.75
C GLU A 73 10.57 4.54 -9.23
N SER A 74 10.52 5.58 -10.05
CA SER A 74 10.43 5.50 -11.50
C SER A 74 11.74 5.90 -12.14
N TYR A 75 11.99 5.41 -13.35
CA TYR A 75 13.21 5.67 -14.07
C TYR A 75 12.88 6.29 -15.43
N GLN A 76 13.60 7.34 -15.76
CA GLN A 76 13.49 8.03 -17.05
C GLN A 76 14.78 7.86 -17.84
N LYS A 77 14.65 7.78 -19.16
CA LYS A 77 15.81 7.81 -20.05
C LYS A 77 16.56 9.14 -19.86
N GLY A 78 17.80 9.05 -19.47
CA GLY A 78 18.74 10.15 -19.49
C GLY A 78 19.33 10.39 -20.89
N LYS A 79 20.53 10.94 -20.94
CA LYS A 79 21.24 11.15 -22.18
C LYS A 79 21.79 9.83 -22.71
N PHE A 80 21.73 9.66 -24.03
CA PHE A 80 22.44 8.59 -24.72
C PHE A 80 23.93 8.91 -24.74
N ASN A 81 24.77 8.00 -24.30
CA ASN A 81 26.19 8.13 -24.37
C ASN A 81 26.69 7.52 -25.68
N LEU A 82 27.18 8.36 -26.58
CA LEU A 82 27.68 7.95 -27.92
C LEU A 82 28.98 7.13 -27.88
N TYR A 83 29.68 7.11 -26.74
CA TYR A 83 30.96 6.43 -26.64
C TYR A 83 30.87 4.96 -26.28
N ASP A 84 29.79 4.58 -25.55
CA ASP A 84 29.62 3.22 -25.05
C ASP A 84 28.26 2.61 -25.39
N ASP A 85 27.49 3.27 -26.25
CA ASP A 85 26.11 2.89 -26.63
C ASP A 85 25.17 2.64 -25.44
N THR A 86 25.44 3.27 -24.29
CA THR A 86 24.63 3.13 -23.08
C THR A 86 23.63 4.25 -22.95
N ILE A 87 22.50 3.95 -22.31
CA ILE A 87 21.49 4.93 -21.89
C ILE A 87 21.57 5.05 -20.38
N GLU A 88 21.85 6.26 -19.91
CA GLU A 88 21.78 6.55 -18.49
C GLU A 88 20.32 6.58 -18.04
N CYS A 89 19.99 5.81 -17.00
CA CYS A 89 18.69 5.85 -16.36
C CYS A 89 18.73 6.83 -15.17
N ARG A 90 17.86 7.83 -15.20
CA ARG A 90 17.69 8.75 -14.09
C ARG A 90 16.51 8.32 -13.25
N SER A 91 16.76 7.99 -11.99
CA SER A 91 15.68 7.68 -11.04
C SER A 91 14.97 8.96 -10.59
N LYS A 92 13.65 8.86 -10.43
CA LYS A 92 12.80 9.81 -9.75
C LYS A 92 12.09 9.06 -8.64
N LYS A 93 12.35 9.47 -7.41
CA LYS A 93 11.72 8.89 -6.22
C LYS A 93 10.62 9.82 -5.72
N GLU A 94 9.40 9.30 -5.62
CA GLU A 94 8.26 9.96 -5.01
C GLU A 94 7.93 9.23 -3.70
N VAL A 95 7.92 9.98 -2.60
CA VAL A 95 7.58 9.46 -1.27
C VAL A 95 6.21 9.99 -0.89
N TYR A 96 5.31 9.08 -0.53
CA TYR A 96 3.99 9.37 0.00
C TYR A 96 4.02 9.09 1.50
N PRO A 97 4.06 10.14 2.36
CA PRO A 97 4.26 10.00 3.81
C PRO A 97 3.18 9.15 4.48
N THR A 98 1.99 9.17 3.89
CA THR A 98 0.85 8.36 4.32
C THR A 98 0.12 7.80 3.12
N TYR A 99 -0.43 6.60 3.27
CA TYR A 99 -1.33 6.02 2.30
C TYR A 99 -2.46 5.24 2.99
N GLU A 100 -3.59 5.14 2.33
CA GLU A 100 -4.73 4.36 2.78
C GLU A 100 -5.27 3.51 1.62
N TYR A 101 -5.52 2.22 1.85
CA TYR A 101 -6.19 1.35 0.89
C TYR A 101 -7.61 1.04 1.36
N LYS A 102 -8.60 1.47 0.59
CA LYS A 102 -10.02 1.16 0.80
C LYS A 102 -10.44 0.05 -0.16
N LYS A 103 -10.45 -1.17 0.36
CA LYS A 103 -10.74 -2.38 -0.42
C LYS A 103 -12.12 -2.34 -1.05
N GLU A 104 -13.13 -1.87 -0.32
CA GLU A 104 -14.52 -1.81 -0.76
C GLU A 104 -14.71 -0.83 -1.93
N GLU A 105 -13.87 0.19 -2.01
CA GLU A 105 -13.88 1.18 -3.08
C GLU A 105 -12.93 0.84 -4.22
N ASN A 106 -12.03 -0.13 -4.03
CA ASN A 106 -10.89 -0.40 -4.92
C ASN A 106 -10.04 0.86 -5.16
N LYS A 107 -9.79 1.62 -4.07
CA LYS A 107 -9.03 2.87 -4.13
C LYS A 107 -7.83 2.86 -3.19
N LEU A 108 -6.73 3.35 -3.72
CA LEU A 108 -5.52 3.69 -2.99
C LEU A 108 -5.46 5.22 -2.89
N TYR A 109 -5.44 5.73 -1.68
CA TYR A 109 -5.23 7.14 -1.40
C TYR A 109 -3.76 7.35 -1.06
N LEU A 110 -3.11 8.25 -1.77
CA LEU A 110 -1.71 8.61 -1.56
C LEU A 110 -1.65 10.06 -1.08
N GLU A 111 -0.96 10.30 0.04
CA GLU A 111 -0.74 11.66 0.53
C GLU A 111 0.28 12.36 -0.35
N THR A 112 -0.12 13.50 -0.89
CA THR A 112 0.73 14.43 -1.64
C THR A 112 0.67 15.80 -1.00
N GLU A 113 1.44 16.73 -1.49
CA GLU A 113 1.39 18.13 -1.05
C GLU A 113 0.81 19.02 -2.16
N ALA A 114 -0.17 19.83 -1.81
CA ALA A 114 -0.72 20.86 -2.68
C ALA A 114 -0.78 22.21 -1.92
N ASN A 115 -0.09 23.22 -2.44
CA ASN A 115 -0.02 24.56 -1.82
C ASN A 115 0.44 24.53 -0.35
N GLY A 116 1.43 23.69 -0.03
CA GLY A 116 1.96 23.55 1.33
C GLY A 116 1.04 22.82 2.31
N LYS A 117 0.01 22.12 1.81
CA LYS A 117 -0.92 21.35 2.64
C LYS A 117 -1.01 19.90 2.17
N PRO A 118 -1.12 18.94 3.11
CA PRO A 118 -1.33 17.53 2.76
C PRO A 118 -2.66 17.34 2.05
N LEU A 119 -2.63 16.53 1.00
CA LEU A 119 -3.80 16.18 0.20
C LEU A 119 -3.78 14.68 -0.11
N MET A 120 -4.85 13.98 0.24
CA MET A 120 -5.04 12.57 -0.11
C MET A 120 -5.62 12.45 -1.52
N VAL A 121 -4.82 11.94 -2.44
CA VAL A 121 -5.22 11.77 -3.84
C VAL A 121 -5.65 10.33 -4.10
N PRO A 122 -6.91 10.09 -4.47
CA PRO A 122 -7.39 8.75 -4.77
C PRO A 122 -6.87 8.27 -6.13
N GLN A 123 -6.47 7.01 -6.18
CA GLN A 123 -6.17 6.27 -7.39
C GLN A 123 -6.99 4.98 -7.40
N LYS A 124 -7.62 4.66 -8.52
CA LYS A 124 -8.26 3.37 -8.71
C LYS A 124 -7.17 2.29 -8.77
N ILE A 125 -7.38 1.19 -8.06
CA ILE A 125 -6.51 0.02 -8.15
C ILE A 125 -7.31 -1.25 -8.31
N THR A 126 -6.67 -2.31 -8.80
CA THR A 126 -7.16 -3.69 -8.69
C THR A 126 -6.04 -4.60 -8.20
N LEU A 127 -6.41 -5.58 -7.39
CA LEU A 127 -5.53 -6.64 -6.93
C LEU A 127 -6.03 -7.97 -7.49
N GLU A 128 -5.16 -8.68 -8.17
CA GLU A 128 -5.44 -9.95 -8.85
C GLU A 128 -4.41 -11.02 -8.46
N ASN A 129 -4.62 -12.25 -8.91
CA ASN A 129 -3.70 -13.36 -8.71
C ASN A 129 -3.32 -13.57 -7.24
N ASN A 130 -4.32 -13.69 -6.36
CA ASN A 130 -4.12 -13.84 -4.91
C ASN A 130 -3.29 -12.70 -4.30
N ASN A 131 -3.57 -11.46 -4.70
CA ASN A 131 -2.87 -10.26 -4.25
C ASN A 131 -1.36 -10.23 -4.60
N THR A 132 -0.98 -10.85 -5.71
CA THR A 132 0.40 -10.78 -6.23
C THR A 132 0.53 -9.89 -7.45
N GLN A 133 -0.58 -9.45 -8.03
CA GLN A 133 -0.63 -8.50 -9.13
C GLN A 133 -1.43 -7.26 -8.73
N LEU A 134 -0.83 -6.09 -8.86
CA LEU A 134 -1.41 -4.78 -8.57
C LEU A 134 -1.49 -3.96 -9.85
N THR A 135 -2.69 -3.50 -10.21
CA THR A 135 -2.87 -2.52 -11.27
C THR A 135 -3.22 -1.16 -10.66
N ILE A 136 -2.50 -0.12 -11.02
CA ILE A 136 -2.73 1.26 -10.61
C ILE A 136 -3.14 2.08 -11.84
N TYR A 137 -4.30 2.73 -11.76
CA TYR A 137 -4.87 3.55 -12.81
C TYR A 137 -4.58 5.03 -12.54
N HIS A 138 -3.85 5.68 -13.43
CA HIS A 138 -3.30 7.03 -13.18
C HIS A 138 -4.19 8.20 -13.59
N ASN A 139 -5.33 7.95 -14.24
CA ASN A 139 -6.28 8.99 -14.64
C ASN A 139 -7.71 8.51 -14.53
N TYR A 140 -8.67 9.46 -14.56
CA TYR A 140 -10.11 9.16 -14.63
C TYR A 140 -10.48 8.31 -15.85
N ASP A 141 -9.61 8.27 -16.87
CA ASP A 141 -9.73 7.40 -18.04
C ASP A 141 -8.93 6.10 -17.80
N ALA A 142 -9.44 5.30 -16.88
CA ALA A 142 -8.78 4.10 -16.34
C ALA A 142 -8.42 3.05 -17.41
N GLU A 143 -9.08 3.07 -18.58
CA GLU A 143 -8.82 2.13 -19.66
C GLU A 143 -7.60 2.53 -20.50
N LYS A 144 -7.22 3.80 -20.47
CA LYS A 144 -6.15 4.33 -21.31
C LYS A 144 -4.81 4.48 -20.62
N TYR A 145 -4.81 4.63 -19.28
CA TYR A 145 -3.56 4.90 -18.55
C TYR A 145 -3.49 4.08 -17.27
N TYR A 146 -2.69 3.02 -17.28
CA TYR A 146 -2.46 2.21 -16.10
C TYR A 146 -1.11 1.51 -16.13
N LYS A 147 -0.64 1.13 -14.96
CA LYS A 147 0.56 0.33 -14.75
C LYS A 147 0.21 -0.94 -13.98
N VAL A 148 0.83 -2.04 -14.35
CA VAL A 148 0.69 -3.33 -13.67
C VAL A 148 2.01 -3.66 -13.00
N TYR A 149 1.92 -4.07 -11.76
CA TYR A 149 3.06 -4.45 -10.94
C TYR A 149 2.88 -5.88 -10.42
N THR A 150 3.98 -6.58 -10.25
CA THR A 150 4.00 -7.90 -9.61
C THR A 150 4.77 -7.82 -8.30
N LYS A 151 4.19 -8.43 -7.26
CA LYS A 151 4.78 -8.47 -5.92
C LYS A 151 6.07 -9.29 -5.95
N GLN A 152 7.12 -8.73 -5.41
CA GLN A 152 8.41 -9.41 -5.25
C GLN A 152 8.37 -10.28 -3.99
N LYS A 153 9.02 -11.43 -4.05
CA LYS A 153 9.13 -12.37 -2.91
C LYS A 153 10.20 -11.92 -1.93
#